data_902f47519ff75b698316158186472dc7
#
_entry.id   902f47519ff75b698316158186472dc7
#
_cell.length_a   1.000
_cell.length_b   1.000
_cell.length_c   1.000
_cell.angle_alpha   90.00
_cell.angle_beta   90.00
_cell.angle_gamma   90.00
#
_symmetry.space_group_name_H-M   'P 1'
#
loop_
_entity.id
_entity.type
_entity.pdbx_description
1 polymer ?
#
loop_
_entity_poly.entity_id
_entity_poly.type
_entity_poly.pdbx_seq_one_letter_code
_entity_poly.pdbx_strand_id
1 'polypeptide(L)'
;MPGTGTSSALSFRIKAKCNVSKARSSVMSLPHCDVNTPVFMPVGTQGTLKGLLPDQLEKLGCQIMLGNTYHLGTRPGPALIKKAGGLHKFMNWNRALLTDSGGFQMVSLLKLAEITEEGVKFQSPYDGSEVMLTPEHSIEIQNSIGADIIMQLDDVVKTTTVGPRVEEAMHSGGESKDDFWRMVHLSTNILPENKPRYLMGVGFAADLVVCCALGVDMFDCVFPTRTARFGCALVLNGQLNLKQKIYEKDFNPIDKDCVCSTCQNYTRAYLHSIVTVETVACHLLTVHNIAFQLGLMRSIRESIENDSFPDYVKNFMLNLFPSKEYPKWIIDALAAVNIHLVPKETTSTN
;
A
#
# COMPACT_ATOMS: atom_id res chain seq x y z
N MET A 1 -30.32 -35.13 1.58
CA MET A 1 -29.81 -33.87 2.12
C MET A 1 -28.66 -33.41 1.24
N PRO A 2 -28.75 -32.26 0.55
CA PRO A 2 -27.60 -31.76 -0.20
C PRO A 2 -26.54 -31.28 0.78
N GLY A 3 -25.31 -31.72 0.56
CA GLY A 3 -24.16 -31.36 1.40
C GLY A 3 -23.97 -29.86 1.43
N THR A 4 -23.84 -29.30 2.65
CA THR A 4 -23.37 -27.94 2.90
C THR A 4 -21.90 -27.88 2.50
N GLY A 5 -21.66 -27.60 1.23
CA GLY A 5 -20.32 -27.19 0.81
C GLY A 5 -20.00 -25.90 1.53
N THR A 6 -19.04 -25.96 2.47
CA THR A 6 -18.43 -24.76 3.07
C THR A 6 -17.78 -23.99 1.93
N SER A 7 -18.42 -22.93 1.46
CA SER A 7 -17.78 -21.99 0.55
C SER A 7 -16.56 -21.43 1.29
N SER A 8 -15.38 -21.64 0.73
CA SER A 8 -14.15 -21.03 1.28
C SER A 8 -14.36 -19.50 1.33
N ALA A 9 -14.10 -18.90 2.48
CA ALA A 9 -14.20 -17.45 2.66
C ALA A 9 -13.26 -16.67 1.71
N LEU A 10 -12.26 -17.32 1.16
CA LEU A 10 -11.33 -16.80 0.16
C LEU A 10 -11.26 -17.75 -1.03
N SER A 11 -11.49 -17.22 -2.24
CA SER A 11 -11.11 -17.85 -3.50
C SER A 11 -10.05 -16.98 -4.19
N PHE A 12 -8.97 -17.61 -4.65
CA PHE A 12 -7.89 -16.92 -5.37
C PHE A 12 -7.66 -17.61 -6.72
N ARG A 13 -7.93 -16.90 -7.81
CA ARG A 13 -7.83 -17.42 -9.16
C ARG A 13 -6.91 -16.58 -10.01
N ILE A 14 -5.82 -17.17 -10.48
CA ILE A 14 -4.88 -16.54 -11.42
C ILE A 14 -5.56 -16.42 -12.79
N LYS A 15 -5.56 -15.21 -13.36
CA LYS A 15 -6.07 -14.90 -14.70
C LYS A 15 -4.99 -15.02 -15.75
N ALA A 16 -3.82 -14.43 -15.49
CA ALA A 16 -2.68 -14.39 -16.37
C ALA A 16 -1.37 -14.40 -15.58
N LYS A 17 -0.32 -14.93 -16.18
CA LYS A 17 1.04 -14.91 -15.65
C LYS A 17 1.96 -14.31 -16.71
N CYS A 18 2.92 -13.52 -16.27
CA CYS A 18 4.01 -13.08 -17.15
C CYS A 18 4.89 -14.28 -17.54
N ASN A 19 5.21 -14.41 -18.82
CA ASN A 19 6.04 -15.52 -19.33
C ASN A 19 7.53 -15.40 -18.96
N VAL A 20 7.95 -14.22 -18.50
CA VAL A 20 9.37 -13.89 -18.24
C VAL A 20 9.64 -13.77 -16.74
N SER A 21 8.73 -13.12 -16.00
CA SER A 21 8.89 -12.82 -14.57
C SER A 21 7.86 -13.57 -13.72
N LYS A 22 7.90 -13.37 -12.38
CA LYS A 22 6.90 -13.94 -11.47
C LYS A 22 5.59 -13.14 -11.39
N ALA A 23 5.46 -12.05 -12.15
CA ALA A 23 4.26 -11.21 -12.13
C ALA A 23 3.03 -11.99 -12.59
N ARG A 24 1.92 -11.75 -11.92
CA ARG A 24 0.64 -12.40 -12.22
C ARG A 24 -0.54 -11.47 -11.99
N SER A 25 -1.54 -11.54 -12.85
CA SER A 25 -2.86 -10.96 -12.62
C SER A 25 -3.80 -12.02 -12.09
N SER A 26 -4.57 -11.69 -11.04
CA SER A 26 -5.46 -12.65 -10.37
C SER A 26 -6.73 -11.97 -9.88
N VAL A 27 -7.73 -12.76 -9.53
CA VAL A 27 -8.92 -12.31 -8.80
C VAL A 27 -8.96 -13.00 -7.45
N MET A 28 -9.09 -12.19 -6.42
CA MET A 28 -9.34 -12.61 -5.06
C MET A 28 -10.81 -12.34 -4.74
N SER A 29 -11.62 -13.39 -4.60
CA SER A 29 -13.04 -13.26 -4.21
C SER A 29 -13.14 -13.28 -2.70
N LEU A 30 -13.69 -12.20 -2.15
CA LEU A 30 -13.91 -11.95 -0.73
C LEU A 30 -15.41 -11.78 -0.45
N PRO A 31 -15.86 -11.82 0.82
CA PRO A 31 -17.27 -11.73 1.16
C PRO A 31 -18.00 -10.51 0.59
N HIS A 32 -17.34 -9.34 0.53
CA HIS A 32 -17.97 -8.11 0.06
C HIS A 32 -17.76 -7.81 -1.41
N CYS A 33 -16.67 -8.23 -2.03
CA CYS A 33 -16.44 -8.05 -3.46
C CYS A 33 -15.24 -8.83 -3.98
N ASP A 34 -15.15 -8.93 -5.31
CA ASP A 34 -13.95 -9.39 -6.00
C ASP A 34 -12.89 -8.28 -6.04
N VAL A 35 -11.64 -8.65 -5.78
CA VAL A 35 -10.47 -7.76 -5.81
C VAL A 35 -9.49 -8.27 -6.86
N ASN A 36 -9.20 -7.42 -7.86
CA ASN A 36 -8.17 -7.73 -8.86
C ASN A 36 -6.77 -7.44 -8.31
N THR A 37 -5.86 -8.39 -8.44
CA THR A 37 -4.47 -8.25 -8.01
C THR A 37 -3.50 -8.27 -9.20
N PRO A 38 -2.34 -7.61 -9.13
CA PRO A 38 -1.80 -6.83 -8.01
C PRO A 38 -2.67 -5.64 -7.63
N VAL A 39 -2.74 -5.33 -6.32
CA VAL A 39 -3.58 -4.27 -5.77
C VAL A 39 -2.83 -3.44 -4.74
N PHE A 40 -3.09 -2.13 -4.73
CA PHE A 40 -2.68 -1.23 -3.67
C PHE A 40 -3.88 -0.92 -2.76
N MET A 41 -3.69 -1.07 -1.45
CA MET A 41 -4.68 -0.79 -0.42
C MET A 41 -4.38 0.56 0.24
N PRO A 42 -5.19 1.59 0.00
CA PRO A 42 -5.08 2.84 0.74
C PRO A 42 -5.39 2.62 2.23
N VAL A 43 -4.67 3.34 3.10
CA VAL A 43 -4.81 3.18 4.54
C VAL A 43 -5.87 4.14 5.09
N GLY A 44 -6.98 3.57 5.54
CA GLY A 44 -8.09 4.24 6.22
C GLY A 44 -7.98 4.10 7.74
N THR A 45 -7.10 4.87 8.37
CA THR A 45 -6.70 4.74 9.78
C THR A 45 -7.88 4.66 10.76
N GLN A 46 -8.95 5.42 10.51
CA GLN A 46 -10.16 5.47 11.37
C GLN A 46 -11.44 5.17 10.57
N GLY A 47 -11.39 4.20 9.67
CA GLY A 47 -12.50 3.87 8.78
C GLY A 47 -12.68 4.86 7.62
N THR A 48 -11.71 5.74 7.40
CA THR A 48 -11.66 6.66 6.26
C THR A 48 -10.21 7.04 5.98
N LEU A 49 -9.91 7.37 4.73
CA LEU A 49 -8.66 8.05 4.41
C LEU A 49 -8.72 9.51 4.88
N LYS A 50 -7.57 10.04 5.29
CA LYS A 50 -7.51 11.46 5.66
C LYS A 50 -7.83 12.34 4.45
N GLY A 51 -9.00 12.99 4.49
CA GLY A 51 -9.45 13.91 3.46
C GLY A 51 -10.24 13.30 2.31
N LEU A 52 -10.61 12.00 2.37
CA LEU A 52 -11.47 11.36 1.38
C LEU A 52 -12.61 10.60 2.06
N LEU A 53 -13.81 10.81 1.54
CA LEU A 53 -14.97 10.00 1.92
C LEU A 53 -14.93 8.64 1.20
N PRO A 54 -15.57 7.59 1.76
CA PRO A 54 -15.61 6.28 1.14
C PRO A 54 -16.16 6.29 -0.29
N ASP A 55 -17.20 7.04 -0.58
CA ASP A 55 -17.79 7.16 -1.93
C ASP A 55 -16.83 7.80 -2.96
N GLN A 56 -15.98 8.73 -2.52
CA GLN A 56 -14.94 9.29 -3.38
C GLN A 56 -13.88 8.23 -3.71
N LEU A 57 -13.54 7.38 -2.75
CA LEU A 57 -12.60 6.29 -2.93
C LEU A 57 -13.16 5.21 -3.88
N GLU A 58 -14.45 4.90 -3.77
CA GLU A 58 -15.15 4.02 -4.72
C GLU A 58 -15.11 4.56 -6.14
N LYS A 59 -15.36 5.86 -6.33
CA LYS A 59 -15.29 6.53 -7.64
C LYS A 59 -13.89 6.49 -8.27
N LEU A 60 -12.84 6.43 -7.46
CA LEU A 60 -11.47 6.22 -7.94
C LEU A 60 -11.18 4.76 -8.32
N GLY A 61 -12.12 3.85 -8.10
CA GLY A 61 -11.98 2.43 -8.42
C GLY A 61 -11.23 1.62 -7.36
N CYS A 62 -11.14 2.10 -6.13
CA CYS A 62 -10.57 1.35 -5.02
C CYS A 62 -11.45 0.14 -4.70
N GLN A 63 -10.87 -1.06 -4.67
CA GLN A 63 -11.57 -2.31 -4.42
C GLN A 63 -11.39 -2.83 -2.98
N ILE A 64 -10.30 -2.44 -2.33
CA ILE A 64 -9.98 -2.82 -0.97
C ILE A 64 -9.21 -1.71 -0.27
N MET A 65 -9.51 -1.44 1.00
CA MET A 65 -8.75 -0.53 1.85
C MET A 65 -8.26 -1.24 3.10
N LEU A 66 -7.25 -0.67 3.76
CA LEU A 66 -6.76 -1.14 5.03
C LEU A 66 -7.29 -0.27 6.18
N GLY A 67 -7.87 -0.91 7.20
CA GLY A 67 -8.25 -0.29 8.49
C GLY A 67 -7.24 -0.64 9.57
N ASN A 68 -6.89 0.32 10.44
CA ASN A 68 -5.97 0.06 11.53
C ASN A 68 -6.71 -0.42 12.78
N THR A 69 -6.46 -1.65 13.19
CA THR A 69 -7.09 -2.30 14.34
C THR A 69 -6.90 -1.52 15.63
N TYR A 70 -5.69 -1.06 15.91
CA TYR A 70 -5.41 -0.27 17.09
C TYR A 70 -6.23 1.03 17.15
N HIS A 71 -6.23 1.82 16.07
CA HIS A 71 -6.94 3.09 16.05
C HIS A 71 -8.46 2.90 16.13
N LEU A 72 -9.02 1.93 15.43
CA LEU A 72 -10.44 1.62 15.45
C LEU A 72 -10.86 0.99 16.79
N GLY A 73 -10.00 0.17 17.37
CA GLY A 73 -10.20 -0.43 18.68
C GLY A 73 -10.18 0.58 19.81
N THR A 74 -9.38 1.65 19.68
CA THR A 74 -9.32 2.74 20.67
C THR A 74 -10.44 3.76 20.43
N ARG A 75 -10.68 4.14 19.19
CA ARG A 75 -11.69 5.14 18.83
C ARG A 75 -12.25 4.87 17.43
N PRO A 76 -13.58 4.61 17.30
CA PRO A 76 -14.64 4.77 18.28
C PRO A 76 -14.78 3.62 19.28
N GLY A 77 -14.03 2.52 19.09
CA GLY A 77 -14.07 1.32 19.91
C GLY A 77 -14.93 0.20 19.31
N PRO A 78 -14.58 -1.08 19.63
CA PRO A 78 -15.18 -2.25 18.98
C PRO A 78 -16.67 -2.40 19.31
N ALA A 79 -17.10 -2.01 20.51
CA ALA A 79 -18.50 -2.12 20.93
C ALA A 79 -19.43 -1.24 20.07
N LEU A 80 -19.00 0.00 19.74
CA LEU A 80 -19.80 0.89 18.90
C LEU A 80 -19.85 0.40 17.46
N ILE A 81 -18.71 -0.03 16.92
CA ILE A 81 -18.62 -0.57 15.54
C ILE A 81 -19.50 -1.81 15.41
N LYS A 82 -19.44 -2.74 16.39
CA LYS A 82 -20.30 -3.94 16.43
C LYS A 82 -21.78 -3.58 16.50
N LYS A 83 -22.16 -2.58 17.33
CA LYS A 83 -23.55 -2.09 17.43
C LYS A 83 -24.03 -1.49 16.10
N ALA A 84 -23.16 -0.86 15.32
CA ALA A 84 -23.47 -0.32 13.99
C ALA A 84 -23.60 -1.43 12.91
N GLY A 85 -23.25 -2.67 13.24
CA GLY A 85 -23.28 -3.82 12.32
C GLY A 85 -21.99 -4.00 11.51
N GLY A 86 -20.86 -3.61 12.08
CA GLY A 86 -19.53 -3.68 11.48
C GLY A 86 -19.07 -2.37 10.85
N LEU A 87 -17.78 -2.31 10.52
CA LEU A 87 -17.16 -1.08 9.98
C LEU A 87 -17.69 -0.74 8.58
N HIS A 88 -18.00 -1.72 7.76
CA HIS A 88 -18.62 -1.53 6.44
C HIS A 88 -19.90 -0.68 6.53
N LYS A 89 -20.81 -1.05 7.42
CA LYS A 89 -22.05 -0.28 7.63
C LYS A 89 -21.77 1.07 8.31
N PHE A 90 -20.86 1.08 9.28
CA PHE A 90 -20.53 2.29 10.03
C PHE A 90 -19.99 3.42 9.15
N MET A 91 -19.15 3.09 8.16
CA MET A 91 -18.56 4.08 7.24
C MET A 91 -19.19 4.11 5.85
N ASN A 92 -20.25 3.32 5.62
CA ASN A 92 -20.90 3.17 4.31
C ASN A 92 -19.92 2.76 3.19
N TRP A 93 -19.16 1.68 3.42
CA TRP A 93 -18.20 1.11 2.49
C TRP A 93 -18.66 -0.27 2.01
N ASN A 94 -18.86 -0.44 0.70
CA ASN A 94 -19.41 -1.65 0.10
C ASN A 94 -18.36 -2.49 -0.65
N ARG A 95 -17.09 -2.30 -0.34
CA ARG A 95 -15.95 -3.00 -0.94
C ARG A 95 -15.19 -3.78 0.12
N ALA A 96 -14.14 -4.48 -0.29
CA ALA A 96 -13.34 -5.26 0.64
C ALA A 96 -12.57 -4.41 1.66
N LEU A 97 -12.34 -4.98 2.83
CA LEU A 97 -11.62 -4.38 3.95
C LEU A 97 -10.62 -5.37 4.53
N LEU A 98 -9.37 -4.94 4.67
CA LEU A 98 -8.36 -5.63 5.44
C LEU A 98 -8.13 -4.85 6.74
N THR A 99 -7.98 -5.54 7.88
CA THR A 99 -7.50 -4.93 9.11
C THR A 99 -6.11 -5.47 9.46
N ASP A 100 -5.21 -4.54 9.86
CA ASP A 100 -3.90 -4.91 10.35
C ASP A 100 -3.97 -5.55 11.74
N SER A 101 -2.83 -6.02 12.26
CA SER A 101 -2.74 -6.63 13.59
C SER A 101 -2.84 -5.62 14.74
N GLY A 102 -2.52 -4.34 14.48
CA GLY A 102 -2.32 -3.28 15.49
C GLY A 102 -0.90 -3.22 16.06
N GLY A 103 -0.05 -4.22 15.82
CA GLY A 103 1.31 -4.30 16.38
C GLY A 103 2.23 -3.18 15.92
N PHE A 104 2.23 -2.86 14.64
CA PHE A 104 3.07 -1.80 14.07
C PHE A 104 2.83 -0.42 14.70
N GLN A 105 1.57 -0.05 14.95
CA GLN A 105 1.22 1.24 15.53
C GLN A 105 1.77 1.36 16.96
N MET A 106 1.80 0.27 17.71
CA MET A 106 2.31 0.24 19.07
C MET A 106 3.82 0.42 19.13
N VAL A 107 4.55 -0.29 18.28
CA VAL A 107 6.01 -0.20 18.22
C VAL A 107 6.47 1.13 17.61
N SER A 108 5.76 1.64 16.60
CA SER A 108 6.16 2.85 15.86
C SER A 108 5.74 4.16 16.52
N LEU A 109 4.61 4.19 17.24
CA LEU A 109 4.02 5.40 17.80
C LEU A 109 4.31 5.58 19.30
N LEU A 110 4.66 4.52 20.00
CA LEU A 110 4.80 4.55 21.46
C LEU A 110 6.26 4.36 21.88
N LYS A 111 6.80 5.33 22.58
CA LYS A 111 8.16 5.31 23.12
C LYS A 111 8.40 4.27 24.21
N LEU A 112 7.32 3.69 24.75
CA LEU A 112 7.28 2.79 25.91
C LEU A 112 6.37 1.58 25.62
N ALA A 113 6.58 0.89 24.52
CA ALA A 113 5.95 -0.40 24.28
C ALA A 113 6.88 -1.53 24.75
N GLU A 114 6.37 -2.44 25.55
CA GLU A 114 7.03 -3.65 26.00
C GLU A 114 6.35 -4.85 25.33
N ILE A 115 7.14 -5.67 24.63
CA ILE A 115 6.64 -6.89 23.98
C ILE A 115 6.95 -8.06 24.92
N THR A 116 5.91 -8.83 25.24
CA THR A 116 5.96 -10.00 26.10
C THR A 116 5.33 -11.20 25.39
N GLU A 117 5.47 -12.39 25.93
CA GLU A 117 4.76 -13.59 25.44
C GLU A 117 3.22 -13.46 25.53
N GLU A 118 2.70 -12.61 26.43
CA GLU A 118 1.28 -12.36 26.57
C GLU A 118 0.74 -11.36 25.55
N GLY A 119 1.59 -10.49 25.00
CA GLY A 119 1.20 -9.45 24.07
C GLY A 119 2.03 -8.18 24.19
N VAL A 120 1.51 -7.09 23.67
CA VAL A 120 2.17 -5.78 23.67
C VAL A 120 1.56 -4.89 24.75
N LYS A 121 2.37 -4.52 25.74
CA LYS A 121 2.01 -3.61 26.83
C LYS A 121 2.44 -2.18 26.45
N PHE A 122 1.55 -1.21 26.61
CA PHE A 122 1.85 0.18 26.25
C PHE A 122 0.94 1.17 26.99
N GLN A 123 1.29 2.46 26.93
CA GLN A 123 0.43 3.54 27.44
C GLN A 123 -0.41 4.15 26.31
N SER A 124 -1.71 4.24 26.54
CA SER A 124 -2.65 4.90 25.63
C SER A 124 -2.25 6.37 25.42
N PRO A 125 -2.08 6.83 24.17
CA PRO A 125 -1.75 8.23 23.89
C PRO A 125 -2.91 9.19 24.14
N TYR A 126 -4.10 8.68 24.44
CA TYR A 126 -5.31 9.48 24.66
C TYR A 126 -5.51 9.87 26.12
N ASP A 127 -5.25 8.95 27.04
CA ASP A 127 -5.52 9.13 28.48
C ASP A 127 -4.37 8.66 29.38
N GLY A 128 -3.28 8.12 28.80
CA GLY A 128 -2.12 7.62 29.54
C GLY A 128 -2.36 6.31 30.28
N SER A 129 -3.54 5.67 30.14
CA SER A 129 -3.82 4.38 30.76
C SER A 129 -2.93 3.28 30.20
N GLU A 130 -2.58 2.32 31.07
CA GLU A 130 -1.84 1.14 30.64
C GLU A 130 -2.78 0.19 29.89
N VAL A 131 -2.39 -0.24 28.70
CA VAL A 131 -3.16 -1.15 27.85
C VAL A 131 -2.29 -2.33 27.48
N MET A 132 -2.86 -3.53 27.56
CA MET A 132 -2.28 -4.77 27.03
C MET A 132 -3.07 -5.19 25.80
N LEU A 133 -2.42 -5.25 24.64
CA LEU A 133 -2.98 -5.88 23.46
C LEU A 133 -2.43 -7.29 23.33
N THR A 134 -3.27 -8.28 23.60
CA THR A 134 -2.96 -9.69 23.37
C THR A 134 -3.34 -10.09 21.94
N PRO A 135 -2.80 -11.20 21.39
CA PRO A 135 -3.24 -11.74 20.11
C PRO A 135 -4.75 -11.98 20.05
N GLU A 136 -5.35 -12.52 21.12
CA GLU A 136 -6.80 -12.77 21.22
C GLU A 136 -7.59 -11.47 21.15
N HIS A 137 -7.17 -10.45 21.92
CA HIS A 137 -7.83 -9.14 21.95
C HIS A 137 -7.76 -8.45 20.59
N SER A 138 -6.61 -8.54 19.87
CA SER A 138 -6.49 -8.04 18.50
C SER A 138 -7.52 -8.71 17.57
N ILE A 139 -7.65 -10.04 17.63
CA ILE A 139 -8.61 -10.78 16.80
C ILE A 139 -10.07 -10.45 17.20
N GLU A 140 -10.38 -10.26 18.49
CA GLU A 140 -11.71 -9.84 18.95
C GLU A 140 -12.11 -8.46 18.40
N ILE A 141 -11.16 -7.51 18.39
CA ILE A 141 -11.37 -6.18 17.79
C ILE A 141 -11.64 -6.33 16.31
N GLN A 142 -10.80 -7.07 15.56
CA GLN A 142 -10.95 -7.27 14.12
C GLN A 142 -12.27 -7.99 13.77
N ASN A 143 -12.69 -8.96 14.55
CA ASN A 143 -14.01 -9.61 14.42
C ASN A 143 -15.17 -8.64 14.66
N SER A 144 -15.02 -7.72 15.63
CA SER A 144 -16.02 -6.67 15.89
C SER A 144 -16.09 -5.64 14.77
N ILE A 145 -14.96 -5.36 14.11
CA ILE A 145 -14.85 -4.54 12.90
C ILE A 145 -15.53 -5.25 11.73
N GLY A 146 -15.38 -6.58 11.60
CA GLY A 146 -15.98 -7.37 10.54
C GLY A 146 -15.26 -7.21 9.20
N ALA A 147 -13.92 -7.20 9.22
CA ALA A 147 -13.11 -7.13 8.01
C ALA A 147 -13.14 -8.43 7.22
N ASP A 148 -12.93 -8.35 5.88
CA ASP A 148 -12.83 -9.52 5.01
C ASP A 148 -11.52 -10.29 5.21
N ILE A 149 -10.45 -9.56 5.54
CA ILE A 149 -9.13 -10.09 5.83
C ILE A 149 -8.69 -9.53 7.19
N ILE A 150 -8.30 -10.41 8.10
CA ILE A 150 -7.76 -10.07 9.41
C ILE A 150 -6.32 -10.56 9.52
N MET A 151 -5.49 -9.87 10.29
CA MET A 151 -4.08 -10.21 10.50
C MET A 151 -3.81 -10.62 11.94
N GLN A 152 -2.95 -11.61 12.11
CA GLN A 152 -2.44 -11.98 13.43
C GLN A 152 -1.56 -10.87 13.99
N LEU A 153 -1.53 -10.75 15.32
CA LEU A 153 -0.58 -9.85 15.98
C LEU A 153 0.84 -10.38 15.77
N ASP A 154 1.66 -9.55 15.19
CA ASP A 154 3.04 -9.82 14.82
C ASP A 154 4.02 -8.98 15.66
N ASP A 155 5.25 -9.46 15.78
CA ASP A 155 6.34 -8.71 16.42
C ASP A 155 7.08 -7.88 15.38
N VAL A 156 6.88 -6.58 15.42
CA VAL A 156 7.48 -5.63 14.49
C VAL A 156 8.67 -4.93 15.15
N VAL A 157 9.87 -5.13 14.62
CA VAL A 157 11.07 -4.40 15.06
C VAL A 157 11.30 -3.14 14.23
N LYS A 158 11.96 -2.14 14.84
CA LYS A 158 12.36 -0.93 14.11
C LYS A 158 13.45 -1.27 13.11
N THR A 159 13.40 -0.64 11.94
CA THR A 159 14.38 -0.77 10.84
C THR A 159 15.84 -0.48 11.25
N THR A 160 16.04 0.27 12.32
CA THR A 160 17.37 0.63 12.86
C THR A 160 17.86 -0.34 13.95
N THR A 161 17.10 -1.38 14.28
CA THR A 161 17.48 -2.38 15.29
C THR A 161 18.59 -3.27 14.74
N VAL A 162 19.64 -3.50 15.52
CA VAL A 162 20.76 -4.39 15.19
C VAL A 162 20.97 -5.41 16.31
N GLY A 163 21.49 -6.61 15.98
CA GLY A 163 21.81 -7.65 16.94
C GLY A 163 20.84 -8.84 16.91
N PRO A 164 20.90 -9.76 17.92
CA PRO A 164 20.13 -11.02 17.93
C PRO A 164 18.62 -10.82 17.80
N ARG A 165 18.08 -9.69 18.27
CA ARG A 165 16.67 -9.33 18.16
C ARG A 165 16.20 -9.20 16.71
N VAL A 166 17.10 -8.83 15.78
CA VAL A 166 16.80 -8.76 14.34
C VAL A 166 16.66 -10.14 13.74
N GLU A 167 17.48 -11.09 14.18
CA GLU A 167 17.42 -12.48 13.74
C GLU A 167 16.12 -13.16 14.21
N GLU A 168 15.64 -12.82 15.40
CA GLU A 168 14.35 -13.29 15.92
C GLU A 168 13.14 -12.69 15.18
N ALA A 169 13.25 -11.45 14.75
CA ALA A 169 12.18 -10.73 14.05
C ALA A 169 12.42 -10.58 12.54
N MET A 170 13.24 -11.42 11.97
CA MET A 170 13.82 -11.40 10.60
C MET A 170 12.83 -11.31 9.43
N HIS A 171 11.59 -10.92 9.65
CA HIS A 171 10.57 -10.87 8.61
C HIS A 171 9.82 -9.53 8.49
N SER A 172 10.24 -8.49 9.19
CA SER A 172 9.57 -7.18 9.16
C SER A 172 10.52 -6.05 8.81
N GLY A 173 10.61 -5.78 7.53
CA GLY A 173 11.06 -4.58 6.81
C GLY A 173 11.88 -3.51 7.54
N GLY A 174 13.13 -3.38 7.16
CA GLY A 174 14.06 -2.35 7.57
C GLY A 174 15.44 -2.54 7.00
N GLU A 175 15.50 -3.41 6.08
CA GLU A 175 16.71 -3.85 5.40
C GLU A 175 17.19 -2.81 4.39
N SER A 176 18.44 -2.95 3.98
CA SER A 176 18.94 -2.23 2.80
C SER A 176 18.07 -2.58 1.58
N LYS A 177 18.04 -1.73 0.55
CA LYS A 177 17.28 -2.05 -0.67
C LYS A 177 17.74 -3.36 -1.32
N ASP A 178 19.00 -3.76 -1.12
CA ASP A 178 19.53 -5.04 -1.61
C ASP A 178 18.95 -6.23 -0.83
N ASP A 179 18.89 -6.15 0.49
CA ASP A 179 18.28 -7.20 1.31
C ASP A 179 16.77 -7.27 1.09
N PHE A 180 16.11 -6.12 1.02
CA PHE A 180 14.68 -6.00 0.76
C PHE A 180 14.25 -6.81 -0.49
N TRP A 181 14.83 -6.54 -1.66
CA TRP A 181 14.39 -7.24 -2.87
C TRP A 181 14.75 -8.73 -2.85
N ARG A 182 15.89 -9.10 -2.24
CA ARG A 182 16.31 -10.52 -2.10
C ARG A 182 15.33 -11.29 -1.22
N MET A 183 14.92 -10.70 -0.09
CA MET A 183 13.94 -11.31 0.80
C MET A 183 12.57 -11.45 0.14
N VAL A 184 12.12 -10.45 -0.60
CA VAL A 184 10.88 -10.53 -1.40
C VAL A 184 10.99 -11.63 -2.44
N HIS A 185 12.12 -11.71 -3.17
CA HIS A 185 12.36 -12.75 -4.17
C HIS A 185 12.36 -14.15 -3.56
N LEU A 186 13.04 -14.34 -2.41
CA LEU A 186 13.07 -15.59 -1.66
C LEU A 186 11.68 -15.99 -1.18
N SER A 187 10.98 -15.07 -0.51
CA SER A 187 9.64 -15.32 0.02
C SER A 187 8.66 -15.75 -1.07
N THR A 188 8.67 -15.07 -2.22
CA THR A 188 7.80 -15.44 -3.34
C THR A 188 8.15 -16.76 -4.02
N ASN A 189 9.36 -17.31 -3.82
CA ASN A 189 9.73 -18.68 -4.23
C ASN A 189 9.14 -19.74 -3.30
N ILE A 190 9.01 -19.42 -2.00
CA ILE A 190 8.59 -20.37 -0.96
C ILE A 190 7.08 -20.34 -0.75
N LEU A 191 6.48 -19.14 -0.77
CA LEU A 191 5.05 -18.95 -0.53
C LEU A 191 4.19 -19.62 -1.60
N PRO A 192 3.06 -20.25 -1.21
CA PRO A 192 2.16 -20.95 -2.10
C PRO A 192 1.70 -20.09 -3.29
N GLU A 193 1.68 -20.68 -4.48
CA GLU A 193 1.25 -19.99 -5.69
C GLU A 193 -0.28 -19.76 -5.74
N ASN A 194 -1.04 -20.62 -5.12
CA ASN A 194 -2.51 -20.57 -5.08
C ASN A 194 -3.05 -19.66 -3.96
N LYS A 195 -2.22 -18.83 -3.36
CA LYS A 195 -2.60 -17.85 -2.34
C LYS A 195 -2.09 -16.46 -2.72
N PRO A 196 -2.80 -15.38 -2.31
CA PRO A 196 -2.30 -14.01 -2.48
C PRO A 196 -1.05 -13.79 -1.62
N ARG A 197 -0.09 -13.02 -2.14
CA ARG A 197 1.13 -12.65 -1.46
C ARG A 197 1.10 -11.18 -1.13
N TYR A 198 1.16 -10.86 0.15
CA TYR A 198 1.06 -9.49 0.65
C TYR A 198 2.40 -9.00 1.18
N LEU A 199 2.79 -7.81 0.74
CA LEU A 199 3.98 -7.08 1.20
C LEU A 199 3.54 -5.76 1.83
N MET A 200 3.70 -5.65 3.14
CA MET A 200 3.22 -4.53 3.96
C MET A 200 4.09 -3.28 3.81
N GLY A 201 3.48 -2.11 3.87
CA GLY A 201 4.16 -0.82 4.02
C GLY A 201 4.87 -0.30 2.77
N VAL A 202 4.69 -0.91 1.62
CA VAL A 202 5.34 -0.53 0.36
C VAL A 202 4.42 0.35 -0.49
N GLY A 203 4.91 1.55 -0.86
CA GLY A 203 4.10 2.54 -1.59
C GLY A 203 4.85 3.40 -2.60
N PHE A 204 6.17 3.30 -2.72
CA PHE A 204 6.91 3.96 -3.80
C PHE A 204 6.67 3.25 -5.13
N ALA A 205 6.40 4.01 -6.18
CA ALA A 205 6.01 3.46 -7.48
C ALA A 205 7.06 2.48 -8.06
N ALA A 206 8.35 2.77 -7.92
CA ALA A 206 9.42 1.87 -8.35
C ALA A 206 9.39 0.53 -7.57
N ASP A 207 9.22 0.60 -6.23
CA ASP A 207 9.15 -0.58 -5.38
C ASP A 207 7.94 -1.46 -5.77
N LEU A 208 6.78 -0.84 -6.00
CA LEU A 208 5.57 -1.55 -6.41
C LEU A 208 5.77 -2.31 -7.73
N VAL A 209 6.34 -1.65 -8.75
CA VAL A 209 6.61 -2.27 -10.05
C VAL A 209 7.60 -3.42 -9.93
N VAL A 210 8.71 -3.22 -9.20
CA VAL A 210 9.73 -4.26 -8.96
C VAL A 210 9.13 -5.42 -8.17
N CYS A 211 8.40 -5.16 -7.08
CA CYS A 211 7.81 -6.22 -6.26
C CYS A 211 6.71 -6.99 -7.00
N CYS A 212 5.94 -6.35 -7.89
CA CYS A 212 5.04 -7.08 -8.80
C CYS A 212 5.81 -8.01 -9.72
N ALA A 213 6.95 -7.58 -10.29
CA ALA A 213 7.83 -8.44 -11.09
C ALA A 213 8.37 -9.63 -10.29
N LEU A 214 8.65 -9.42 -9.00
CA LEU A 214 9.07 -10.46 -8.06
C LEU A 214 7.91 -11.37 -7.57
N GLY A 215 6.65 -11.10 -7.95
CA GLY A 215 5.50 -11.98 -7.68
C GLY A 215 4.66 -11.63 -6.46
N VAL A 216 4.67 -10.38 -6.02
CA VAL A 216 3.80 -9.86 -4.95
C VAL A 216 2.46 -9.41 -5.55
N ASP A 217 1.37 -9.64 -4.81
CA ASP A 217 -0.01 -9.37 -5.24
C ASP A 217 -0.67 -8.20 -4.52
N MET A 218 -0.29 -7.91 -3.27
CA MET A 218 -0.98 -6.96 -2.42
C MET A 218 0.01 -6.03 -1.73
N PHE A 219 -0.35 -4.76 -1.64
CA PHE A 219 0.46 -3.73 -1.01
C PHE A 219 -0.42 -2.76 -0.24
N ASP A 220 0.11 -2.16 0.82
CA ASP A 220 -0.46 -0.99 1.48
C ASP A 220 0.63 0.02 1.81
N CYS A 221 0.26 1.28 1.89
CA CYS A 221 1.12 2.31 2.47
C CYS A 221 0.35 3.61 2.69
N VAL A 222 0.74 4.36 3.72
CA VAL A 222 0.28 5.73 3.94
C VAL A 222 0.99 6.76 3.04
N PHE A 223 1.96 6.33 2.23
CA PHE A 223 2.80 7.19 1.40
C PHE A 223 2.00 8.17 0.52
N PRO A 224 0.99 7.77 -0.28
CA PRO A 224 0.27 8.70 -1.14
C PRO A 224 -0.48 9.78 -0.36
N THR A 225 -1.13 9.44 0.74
CA THR A 225 -1.84 10.39 1.59
C THR A 225 -0.89 11.25 2.44
N ARG A 226 0.22 10.68 2.92
CA ARG A 226 1.25 11.42 3.64
C ARG A 226 1.91 12.46 2.75
N THR A 227 2.32 12.06 1.56
CA THR A 227 2.97 12.90 0.54
C THR A 227 2.06 14.06 0.14
N ALA A 228 0.76 13.81 -0.04
CA ALA A 228 -0.24 14.84 -0.30
C ALA A 228 -0.27 15.92 0.80
N ARG A 229 -0.23 15.51 2.08
CA ARG A 229 -0.22 16.47 3.20
C ARG A 229 1.05 17.32 3.26
N PHE A 230 2.14 16.85 2.67
CA PHE A 230 3.36 17.64 2.50
C PHE A 230 3.37 18.51 1.25
N GLY A 231 2.28 18.52 0.48
CA GLY A 231 2.12 19.35 -0.72
C GLY A 231 2.78 18.76 -1.96
N CYS A 232 3.01 17.45 -1.98
CA CYS A 232 3.62 16.75 -3.11
C CYS A 232 2.59 15.88 -3.85
N ALA A 233 2.56 16.02 -5.17
CA ALA A 233 1.78 15.19 -6.07
C ALA A 233 2.64 14.09 -6.70
N LEU A 234 2.11 12.87 -6.79
CA LEU A 234 2.77 11.74 -7.44
C LEU A 234 2.55 11.82 -8.96
N VAL A 235 3.60 11.62 -9.72
CA VAL A 235 3.57 11.57 -11.18
C VAL A 235 4.51 10.48 -11.69
N LEU A 236 4.37 10.10 -12.96
CA LEU A 236 5.12 8.98 -13.54
C LEU A 236 6.65 9.16 -13.44
N ASN A 237 7.13 10.39 -13.53
CA ASN A 237 8.56 10.73 -13.41
C ASN A 237 8.98 11.17 -11.99
N GLY A 238 8.20 10.81 -10.96
CA GLY A 238 8.53 11.05 -9.55
C GLY A 238 7.49 11.84 -8.78
N GLN A 239 7.84 13.02 -8.29
CA GLN A 239 6.98 13.85 -7.45
C GLN A 239 7.09 15.33 -7.82
N LEU A 240 5.97 16.03 -7.82
CA LEU A 240 5.90 17.49 -7.93
C LEU A 240 5.69 18.09 -6.54
N ASN A 241 6.67 18.81 -6.01
CA ASN A 241 6.48 19.59 -4.79
C ASN A 241 5.82 20.93 -5.14
N LEU A 242 4.49 20.99 -4.99
CA LEU A 242 3.70 22.15 -5.39
C LEU A 242 3.94 23.41 -4.54
N LYS A 243 4.74 23.32 -3.47
CA LYS A 243 5.21 24.51 -2.72
C LYS A 243 6.28 25.31 -3.47
N GLN A 244 6.90 24.71 -4.50
CA GLN A 244 7.97 25.37 -5.26
C GLN A 244 7.41 26.49 -6.13
N LYS A 245 8.10 27.62 -6.17
CA LYS A 245 7.72 28.83 -6.90
C LYS A 245 7.56 28.63 -8.42
N ILE A 246 8.19 27.61 -8.98
CA ILE A 246 8.05 27.28 -10.42
C ILE A 246 6.60 27.01 -10.84
N TYR A 247 5.73 26.61 -9.89
CA TYR A 247 4.32 26.31 -10.15
C TYR A 247 3.40 27.52 -10.02
N GLU A 248 3.88 28.68 -9.56
CA GLU A 248 3.09 29.90 -9.34
C GLU A 248 2.29 30.34 -10.57
N LYS A 249 2.85 30.11 -11.77
CA LYS A 249 2.26 30.46 -13.06
C LYS A 249 2.05 29.26 -13.99
N ASP A 250 2.06 28.04 -13.45
CA ASP A 250 1.84 26.82 -14.22
C ASP A 250 0.35 26.47 -14.24
N PHE A 251 -0.34 26.83 -15.32
CA PHE A 251 -1.77 26.58 -15.52
C PHE A 251 -2.09 25.17 -16.07
N ASN A 252 -1.12 24.28 -16.13
CA ASN A 252 -1.37 22.88 -16.46
C ASN A 252 -1.95 22.11 -15.27
N PRO A 253 -2.67 20.98 -15.50
CA PRO A 253 -3.02 20.05 -14.44
C PRO A 253 -1.76 19.39 -13.85
N ILE A 254 -1.91 18.68 -12.72
CA ILE A 254 -0.81 17.88 -12.14
C ILE A 254 -0.28 16.89 -13.19
N ASP A 255 -1.19 16.16 -13.82
CA ASP A 255 -0.93 15.23 -14.89
C ASP A 255 -2.05 15.35 -15.94
N LYS A 256 -1.66 15.56 -17.21
CA LYS A 256 -2.58 15.77 -18.33
C LYS A 256 -3.36 14.51 -18.72
N ASP A 257 -2.79 13.36 -18.46
CA ASP A 257 -3.37 12.06 -18.78
C ASP A 257 -4.21 11.49 -17.62
N CYS A 258 -4.20 12.15 -16.45
CA CYS A 258 -4.94 11.75 -15.27
C CYS A 258 -6.39 12.25 -15.32
N VAL A 259 -7.32 11.31 -15.16
CA VAL A 259 -8.77 11.57 -15.20
C VAL A 259 -9.39 11.86 -13.81
N CYS A 260 -8.59 12.00 -12.76
CA CYS A 260 -9.13 12.32 -11.44
C CYS A 260 -9.71 13.74 -11.40
N SER A 261 -10.65 13.97 -10.46
CA SER A 261 -11.33 15.27 -10.33
C SER A 261 -10.37 16.43 -10.06
N THR A 262 -9.24 16.19 -9.42
CA THR A 262 -8.22 17.23 -9.19
C THR A 262 -7.58 17.68 -10.50
N CYS A 263 -7.12 16.74 -11.35
CA CYS A 263 -6.50 17.08 -12.62
C CYS A 263 -7.49 17.68 -13.64
N GLN A 264 -8.76 17.27 -13.58
CA GLN A 264 -9.79 17.79 -14.48
C GLN A 264 -10.23 19.22 -14.16
N ASN A 265 -10.12 19.65 -12.89
CA ASN A 265 -10.72 20.91 -12.46
C ASN A 265 -9.70 21.94 -11.97
N TYR A 266 -8.45 21.53 -11.63
CA TYR A 266 -7.51 22.42 -10.96
C TYR A 266 -6.13 22.40 -11.63
N THR A 267 -5.50 23.58 -11.66
CA THR A 267 -4.15 23.78 -12.19
C THR A 267 -3.09 23.69 -11.10
N ARG A 268 -1.85 23.46 -11.49
CA ARG A 268 -0.71 23.51 -10.56
C ARG A 268 -0.55 24.87 -9.91
N ALA A 269 -0.84 25.97 -10.64
CA ALA A 269 -0.82 27.32 -10.09
C ALA A 269 -1.87 27.51 -8.98
N TYR A 270 -3.10 27.04 -9.19
CA TYR A 270 -4.12 27.08 -8.15
C TYR A 270 -3.71 26.25 -6.92
N LEU A 271 -3.28 25.03 -7.14
CA LEU A 271 -2.83 24.16 -6.04
C LEU A 271 -1.63 24.76 -5.31
N HIS A 272 -0.67 25.37 -6.02
CA HIS A 272 0.44 26.11 -5.43
C HIS A 272 -0.03 27.23 -4.51
N SER A 273 -1.01 28.01 -4.94
CA SER A 273 -1.50 29.17 -4.18
C SER A 273 -2.17 28.78 -2.85
N ILE A 274 -2.75 27.56 -2.76
CA ILE A 274 -3.47 27.11 -1.57
C ILE A 274 -2.73 26.06 -0.72
N VAL A 275 -1.68 25.43 -1.24
CA VAL A 275 -1.05 24.24 -0.61
C VAL A 275 -0.42 24.48 0.77
N THR A 276 -0.10 25.74 1.10
CA THR A 276 0.50 26.11 2.39
C THR A 276 -0.48 26.78 3.35
N VAL A 277 -1.66 27.16 2.86
CA VAL A 277 -2.62 27.99 3.63
C VAL A 277 -3.96 27.28 3.84
N GLU A 278 -4.35 26.38 2.94
CA GLU A 278 -5.66 25.74 2.97
C GLU A 278 -5.57 24.21 3.01
N THR A 279 -6.25 23.59 3.96
CA THR A 279 -6.27 22.12 4.10
C THR A 279 -6.92 21.40 2.91
N VAL A 280 -7.80 22.09 2.16
CA VAL A 280 -8.43 21.55 0.95
C VAL A 280 -7.40 21.14 -0.11
N ALA A 281 -6.24 21.80 -0.18
CA ALA A 281 -5.16 21.40 -1.07
C ALA A 281 -4.67 19.98 -0.78
N CYS A 282 -4.53 19.62 0.51
CA CYS A 282 -4.13 18.27 0.92
C CYS A 282 -5.18 17.22 0.48
N HIS A 283 -6.46 17.57 0.52
CA HIS A 283 -7.54 16.69 0.05
C HIS A 283 -7.49 16.50 -1.46
N LEU A 284 -7.35 17.58 -2.23
CA LEU A 284 -7.22 17.52 -3.69
C LEU A 284 -5.99 16.69 -4.11
N LEU A 285 -4.85 16.90 -3.43
CA LEU A 285 -3.63 16.11 -3.68
C LEU A 285 -3.80 14.65 -3.27
N THR A 286 -4.54 14.37 -2.20
CA THR A 286 -4.84 12.98 -1.79
C THR A 286 -5.68 12.27 -2.86
N VAL A 287 -6.71 12.93 -3.41
CA VAL A 287 -7.49 12.39 -4.55
C VAL A 287 -6.57 12.00 -5.70
N HIS A 288 -5.68 12.92 -6.10
CA HIS A 288 -4.75 12.67 -7.21
C HIS A 288 -3.77 11.53 -6.90
N ASN A 289 -3.14 11.56 -5.73
CA ASN A 289 -2.12 10.56 -5.37
C ASN A 289 -2.71 9.14 -5.24
N ILE A 290 -3.93 9.02 -4.73
CA ILE A 290 -4.64 7.72 -4.69
C ILE A 290 -5.03 7.30 -6.11
N ALA A 291 -5.54 8.20 -6.94
CA ALA A 291 -5.84 7.90 -8.34
C ALA A 291 -4.60 7.40 -9.10
N PHE A 292 -3.44 8.04 -8.88
CA PHE A 292 -2.16 7.61 -9.43
C PHE A 292 -1.78 6.19 -9.00
N GLN A 293 -1.84 5.89 -7.70
CA GLN A 293 -1.48 4.56 -7.18
C GLN A 293 -2.41 3.46 -7.71
N LEU A 294 -3.72 3.70 -7.71
CA LEU A 294 -4.70 2.75 -8.25
C LEU A 294 -4.56 2.58 -9.76
N GLY A 295 -4.25 3.66 -10.47
CA GLY A 295 -3.95 3.66 -11.92
C GLY A 295 -2.70 2.83 -12.23
N LEU A 296 -1.62 3.02 -11.46
CA LEU A 296 -0.39 2.23 -11.59
C LEU A 296 -0.67 0.73 -11.49
N MET A 297 -1.42 0.31 -10.45
CA MET A 297 -1.78 -1.11 -10.30
C MET A 297 -2.65 -1.63 -11.42
N ARG A 298 -3.54 -0.81 -11.97
CA ARG A 298 -4.35 -1.17 -13.14
C ARG A 298 -3.47 -1.41 -14.35
N SER A 299 -2.56 -0.49 -14.66
CA SER A 299 -1.64 -0.60 -15.79
C SER A 299 -0.72 -1.83 -15.67
N ILE A 300 -0.27 -2.17 -14.45
CA ILE A 300 0.48 -3.40 -14.19
C ILE A 300 -0.37 -4.63 -14.56
N ARG A 301 -1.61 -4.72 -14.08
CA ARG A 301 -2.50 -5.86 -14.40
C ARG A 301 -2.76 -5.98 -15.89
N GLU A 302 -3.12 -4.88 -16.55
CA GLU A 302 -3.36 -4.83 -17.99
C GLU A 302 -2.15 -5.26 -18.79
N SER A 303 -0.95 -4.83 -18.42
CA SER A 303 0.29 -5.24 -19.11
C SER A 303 0.60 -6.73 -18.93
N ILE A 304 0.26 -7.32 -17.76
CA ILE A 304 0.40 -8.77 -17.53
C ILE A 304 -0.62 -9.55 -18.38
N GLU A 305 -1.88 -9.09 -18.38
CA GLU A 305 -2.98 -9.73 -19.11
C GLU A 305 -2.76 -9.66 -20.65
N ASN A 306 -2.08 -8.61 -21.14
CA ASN A 306 -1.74 -8.40 -22.53
C ASN A 306 -0.35 -8.93 -22.93
N ASP A 307 0.32 -9.70 -22.05
CA ASP A 307 1.67 -10.26 -22.27
C ASP A 307 2.75 -9.22 -22.62
N SER A 308 2.60 -8.00 -22.12
CA SER A 308 3.50 -6.86 -22.39
C SER A 308 4.21 -6.32 -21.13
N PHE A 309 4.10 -7.04 -20.00
CA PHE A 309 4.62 -6.57 -18.72
C PHE A 309 6.13 -6.27 -18.71
N PRO A 310 7.03 -7.08 -19.32
CA PRO A 310 8.45 -6.73 -19.35
C PRO A 310 8.74 -5.38 -20.03
N ASP A 311 8.04 -5.08 -21.11
CA ASP A 311 8.20 -3.81 -21.83
C ASP A 311 7.57 -2.65 -21.07
N TYR A 312 6.44 -2.88 -20.40
CA TYR A 312 5.85 -1.93 -19.47
C TYR A 312 6.84 -1.54 -18.36
N VAL A 313 7.51 -2.52 -17.72
CA VAL A 313 8.54 -2.26 -16.70
C VAL A 313 9.68 -1.43 -17.24
N LYS A 314 10.23 -1.77 -18.42
CA LYS A 314 11.33 -1.01 -19.05
C LYS A 314 10.93 0.43 -19.34
N ASN A 315 9.74 0.64 -19.92
CA ASN A 315 9.22 1.97 -20.22
C ASN A 315 8.93 2.77 -18.94
N PHE A 316 8.37 2.14 -17.91
CA PHE A 316 8.15 2.75 -16.61
C PHE A 316 9.47 3.22 -15.97
N MET A 317 10.49 2.36 -15.96
CA MET A 317 11.80 2.70 -15.41
C MET A 317 12.50 3.79 -16.24
N LEU A 318 12.33 3.80 -17.56
CA LEU A 318 12.86 4.87 -18.40
C LEU A 318 12.19 6.23 -18.13
N ASN A 319 10.88 6.26 -17.88
CA ASN A 319 10.17 7.48 -17.49
C ASN A 319 10.61 7.99 -16.11
N LEU A 320 10.82 7.09 -15.16
CA LEU A 320 11.27 7.45 -13.81
C LEU A 320 12.76 7.86 -13.78
N PHE A 321 13.58 7.24 -14.62
CA PHE A 321 15.02 7.49 -14.74
C PHE A 321 15.41 7.81 -16.20
N PRO A 322 15.10 9.02 -16.71
CA PRO A 322 15.35 9.36 -18.11
C PRO A 322 16.82 9.31 -18.52
N SER A 323 17.74 9.53 -17.57
CA SER A 323 19.19 9.42 -17.78
C SER A 323 19.68 7.98 -17.91
N LYS A 324 18.82 6.97 -17.68
CA LYS A 324 19.16 5.54 -17.59
C LYS A 324 20.16 5.20 -16.49
N GLU A 325 20.28 6.07 -15.49
CA GLU A 325 21.08 5.85 -14.28
C GLU A 325 20.20 5.15 -13.24
N TYR A 326 19.95 3.87 -13.45
CA TYR A 326 19.09 3.08 -12.57
C TYR A 326 19.81 2.72 -11.27
N PRO A 327 19.15 2.80 -10.11
CA PRO A 327 19.67 2.26 -8.86
C PRO A 327 20.05 0.79 -9.01
N LYS A 328 21.22 0.40 -8.47
CA LYS A 328 21.75 -0.97 -8.62
C LYS A 328 20.75 -2.04 -8.18
N TRP A 329 20.07 -1.82 -7.05
CA TRP A 329 19.08 -2.76 -6.55
C TRP A 329 17.92 -3.03 -7.52
N ILE A 330 17.49 -2.02 -8.31
CA ILE A 330 16.45 -2.18 -9.34
C ILE A 330 16.98 -3.08 -10.47
N ILE A 331 18.21 -2.84 -10.92
CA ILE A 331 18.84 -3.63 -11.99
C ILE A 331 18.93 -5.09 -11.52
N ASP A 332 19.47 -5.32 -10.33
CA ASP A 332 19.69 -6.66 -9.79
C ASP A 332 18.36 -7.41 -9.56
N ALA A 333 17.35 -6.73 -8.96
CA ALA A 333 16.05 -7.30 -8.70
C ALA A 333 15.30 -7.71 -9.98
N LEU A 334 15.31 -6.85 -10.98
CA LEU A 334 14.65 -7.13 -12.26
C LEU A 334 15.42 -8.20 -13.07
N ALA A 335 16.75 -8.18 -13.03
CA ALA A 335 17.57 -9.23 -13.65
C ALA A 335 17.32 -10.60 -13.05
N ALA A 336 17.09 -10.69 -11.73
CA ALA A 336 16.75 -11.95 -11.03
C ALA A 336 15.42 -12.57 -11.52
N VAL A 337 14.59 -11.83 -12.23
CA VAL A 337 13.35 -12.31 -12.87
C VAL A 337 13.35 -12.08 -14.39
N ASN A 338 14.54 -12.09 -14.99
CA ASN A 338 14.77 -12.04 -16.45
C ASN A 338 14.26 -10.76 -17.14
N ILE A 339 14.07 -9.65 -16.42
CA ILE A 339 13.80 -8.34 -17.01
C ILE A 339 15.08 -7.52 -16.98
N HIS A 340 15.71 -7.33 -18.15
CA HIS A 340 16.98 -6.63 -18.25
C HIS A 340 16.75 -5.18 -18.69
N LEU A 341 17.17 -4.23 -17.84
CA LEU A 341 17.26 -2.81 -18.19
C LEU A 341 18.54 -2.56 -18.97
N VAL A 342 18.52 -1.58 -19.88
CA VAL A 342 19.71 -1.12 -20.60
C VAL A 342 20.22 0.16 -19.91
N PRO A 343 21.26 0.07 -19.07
CA PRO A 343 21.85 1.24 -18.44
C PRO A 343 22.49 2.17 -19.47
N LYS A 344 22.78 3.40 -19.06
CA LYS A 344 23.61 4.32 -19.83
C LYS A 344 24.98 3.68 -20.08
N GLU A 345 25.45 3.68 -21.33
CA GLU A 345 26.83 3.26 -21.64
C GLU A 345 27.80 4.16 -20.86
N THR A 346 28.59 3.55 -20.00
CA THR A 346 29.74 4.25 -19.40
C THR A 346 30.75 4.47 -20.52
N THR A 347 30.76 5.68 -21.08
CA THR A 347 31.90 6.11 -21.92
C THR A 347 33.12 6.05 -21.02
N SER A 348 33.90 4.97 -21.14
CA SER A 348 35.25 4.89 -20.60
C SER A 348 36.07 6.00 -21.31
N THR A 349 36.21 7.14 -20.67
CA THR A 349 37.28 8.08 -20.99
C THR A 349 38.60 7.38 -20.66
N ASN A 350 39.24 6.85 -21.65
CA ASN A 350 40.67 6.48 -21.61
C ASN A 350 41.52 7.71 -21.37
#